data_252b167d0f83a9853b818d6edfac3cdf
#
_entry.id   252b167d0f83a9853b818d6edfac3cdf
#
_cell.length_a   1.000
_cell.length_b   1.000
_cell.length_c   1.000
_cell.angle_alpha   90.00
_cell.angle_beta   90.00
_cell.angle_gamma   90.00
#
_symmetry.space_group_name_H-M   'P 1'
#
loop_
_entity.id
_entity.type
_entity.pdbx_description
1 polymer ?
#
loop_
_entity_poly.entity_id
_entity_poly.type
_entity_poly.pdbx_seq_one_letter_code
_entity_poly.pdbx_strand_id
1 'polypeptide(L)'
;MPAMRILLAAMSAAVLSLLAMLPAEAQQGAIGVPQIEQYFNSLRSMKARFVQSNPNGSVVQGTIYLRRPGRMRFEYDAPSQLKIVADGYQVTMWDNATRDFGQWPIGWTAATFLVRDQLTLSGDLQVEKLERVNGLLEATVSQVRKPQEGKVIIRLAENPLLLRGWTIIDNRGNRVTVSLSDMQTGLQLADSLFKNESGR
;
A
#
# COMPACT_ATOMS: atom_id res chain seq x y z
N MET A 1 -53.16 -53.56 -16.74
CA MET A 1 -52.91 -52.21 -16.21
C MET A 1 -51.43 -51.97 -15.84
N PRO A 2 -50.49 -52.00 -16.81
CA PRO A 2 -49.11 -51.74 -16.51
C PRO A 2 -48.60 -50.33 -16.91
N ALA A 3 -49.44 -49.50 -17.54
CA ALA A 3 -48.98 -48.20 -18.10
C ALA A 3 -48.85 -47.05 -17.08
N MET A 4 -49.45 -47.15 -15.89
CA MET A 4 -49.48 -46.08 -14.90
C MET A 4 -48.28 -46.09 -13.95
N ARG A 5 -47.47 -47.15 -13.92
CA ARG A 5 -46.28 -47.25 -13.08
C ARG A 5 -44.99 -46.67 -13.70
N ILE A 6 -44.97 -46.45 -15.01
CA ILE A 6 -43.79 -45.94 -15.72
C ILE A 6 -43.74 -44.41 -15.66
N LEU A 7 -44.87 -43.70 -15.55
CA LEU A 7 -44.89 -42.23 -15.48
C LEU A 7 -44.47 -41.62 -14.15
N LEU A 8 -44.54 -42.37 -13.03
CA LEU A 8 -44.11 -41.89 -11.74
C LEU A 8 -42.59 -42.02 -11.52
N ALA A 9 -41.91 -42.91 -12.24
CA ALA A 9 -40.44 -43.08 -12.12
C ALA A 9 -39.69 -42.03 -12.93
N ALA A 10 -40.27 -41.44 -13.98
CA ALA A 10 -39.61 -40.43 -14.81
C ALA A 10 -39.62 -39.04 -14.17
N MET A 11 -40.59 -38.73 -13.31
CA MET A 11 -40.64 -37.40 -12.61
C MET A 11 -39.69 -37.29 -11.42
N SER A 12 -39.30 -38.41 -10.82
CA SER A 12 -38.34 -38.39 -9.68
C SER A 12 -36.88 -38.21 -10.09
N ALA A 13 -36.53 -38.54 -11.35
CA ALA A 13 -35.16 -38.36 -11.85
C ALA A 13 -34.86 -36.91 -12.30
N ALA A 14 -35.88 -36.15 -12.69
CA ALA A 14 -35.71 -34.77 -13.17
C ALA A 14 -35.53 -33.74 -12.04
N VAL A 15 -35.97 -34.04 -10.82
CA VAL A 15 -35.84 -33.12 -9.66
C VAL A 15 -34.46 -33.22 -9.00
N LEU A 16 -33.77 -34.36 -9.17
CA LEU A 16 -32.44 -34.56 -8.59
C LEU A 16 -31.30 -33.89 -9.36
N SER A 17 -31.53 -33.51 -10.62
CA SER A 17 -30.52 -32.88 -11.47
C SER A 17 -30.47 -31.34 -11.37
N LEU A 18 -31.44 -30.71 -10.67
CA LEU A 18 -31.52 -29.25 -10.57
C LEU A 18 -30.82 -28.69 -9.31
N LEU A 19 -30.36 -29.56 -8.41
CA LEU A 19 -29.65 -29.15 -7.17
C LEU A 19 -28.13 -28.99 -7.31
N ALA A 20 -27.55 -29.22 -8.50
CA ALA A 20 -26.11 -29.25 -8.69
C ALA A 20 -25.50 -27.95 -9.29
N MET A 21 -26.28 -26.90 -9.43
CA MET A 21 -25.79 -25.56 -9.88
C MET A 21 -25.89 -24.51 -8.79
N LEU A 22 -25.42 -24.82 -7.60
CA LEU A 22 -25.00 -23.74 -6.70
C LEU A 22 -23.68 -23.21 -7.29
N PRO A 23 -23.58 -21.90 -7.60
CA PRO A 23 -22.30 -21.31 -7.93
C PRO A 23 -21.36 -21.61 -6.75
N ALA A 24 -20.26 -22.30 -7.00
CA ALA A 24 -19.19 -22.36 -6.04
C ALA A 24 -18.76 -20.91 -5.81
N GLU A 25 -19.17 -20.31 -4.71
CA GLU A 25 -18.57 -19.07 -4.24
C GLU A 25 -17.08 -19.40 -4.15
N ALA A 26 -16.32 -18.86 -5.10
CA ALA A 26 -14.88 -18.95 -5.06
C ALA A 26 -14.48 -18.34 -3.73
N GLN A 27 -14.12 -19.16 -2.75
CA GLN A 27 -13.51 -18.72 -1.51
C GLN A 27 -12.29 -17.91 -1.95
N GLN A 28 -12.43 -16.58 -1.95
CA GLN A 28 -11.29 -15.70 -2.12
C GLN A 28 -10.35 -16.05 -0.98
N GLY A 29 -9.31 -16.83 -1.32
CA GLY A 29 -8.31 -17.25 -0.33
C GLY A 29 -7.81 -16.03 0.43
N ALA A 30 -7.55 -16.19 1.72
CA ALA A 30 -7.05 -15.10 2.56
C ALA A 30 -5.86 -14.42 1.88
N ILE A 31 -5.88 -13.08 1.80
CA ILE A 31 -4.79 -12.31 1.21
C ILE A 31 -3.53 -12.56 2.02
N GLY A 32 -2.49 -13.04 1.37
CA GLY A 32 -1.17 -13.30 1.93
C GLY A 32 -0.10 -12.39 1.33
N VAL A 33 1.15 -12.66 1.70
CA VAL A 33 2.32 -11.90 1.22
C VAL A 33 2.42 -11.83 -0.30
N PRO A 34 2.20 -12.92 -1.08
CA PRO A 34 2.28 -12.87 -2.54
C PRO A 34 1.30 -11.89 -3.18
N GLN A 35 0.07 -11.79 -2.66
CA GLN A 35 -0.94 -10.87 -3.17
C GLN A 35 -0.55 -9.42 -2.86
N ILE A 36 0.06 -9.16 -1.70
CA ILE A 36 0.59 -7.83 -1.33
C ILE A 36 1.73 -7.44 -2.26
N GLU A 37 2.68 -8.33 -2.53
CA GLU A 37 3.77 -8.11 -3.49
C GLU A 37 3.22 -7.80 -4.89
N GLN A 38 2.28 -8.61 -5.37
CA GLN A 38 1.63 -8.41 -6.67
C GLN A 38 0.94 -7.05 -6.76
N TYR A 39 0.20 -6.66 -5.73
CA TYR A 39 -0.45 -5.34 -5.65
C TYR A 39 0.57 -4.22 -5.79
N PHE A 40 1.61 -4.21 -4.95
CA PHE A 40 2.64 -3.17 -5.03
C PHE A 40 3.37 -3.18 -6.36
N ASN A 41 3.67 -4.34 -6.94
CA ASN A 41 4.38 -4.45 -8.20
C ASN A 41 3.52 -4.01 -9.40
N SER A 42 2.20 -4.06 -9.29
CA SER A 42 1.27 -3.50 -10.28
C SER A 42 1.08 -1.97 -10.14
N LEU A 43 1.36 -1.41 -8.95
CA LEU A 43 1.18 0.01 -8.67
C LEU A 43 2.33 0.84 -9.27
N ARG A 44 2.20 1.28 -10.52
CA ARG A 44 3.26 2.03 -11.23
C ARG A 44 3.21 3.53 -10.97
N SER A 45 2.03 4.10 -10.77
CA SER A 45 1.83 5.51 -10.42
C SER A 45 0.62 5.71 -9.53
N MET A 46 0.69 6.72 -8.68
CA MET A 46 -0.36 7.07 -7.73
C MET A 46 -0.34 8.56 -7.41
N LYS A 47 -1.53 9.11 -7.24
CA LYS A 47 -1.77 10.40 -6.56
C LYS A 47 -2.79 10.14 -5.47
N ALA A 48 -2.57 10.65 -4.27
CA ALA A 48 -3.52 10.53 -3.16
C ALA A 48 -3.44 11.74 -2.23
N ARG A 49 -4.49 12.01 -1.50
CA ARG A 49 -4.43 12.87 -0.32
C ARG A 49 -3.83 12.07 0.82
N PHE A 50 -3.08 12.73 1.69
CA PHE A 50 -2.58 12.11 2.91
C PHE A 50 -2.83 12.95 4.14
N VAL A 51 -2.96 12.27 5.27
CA VAL A 51 -2.89 12.83 6.61
C VAL A 51 -1.74 12.13 7.33
N GLN A 52 -0.83 12.92 7.89
CA GLN A 52 0.33 12.42 8.63
C GLN A 52 0.23 12.85 10.09
N SER A 53 0.34 11.87 10.99
CA SER A 53 0.45 12.08 12.43
C SER A 53 1.90 11.84 12.87
N ASN A 54 2.48 12.79 13.55
CA ASN A 54 3.87 12.81 14.00
C ASN A 54 4.01 12.38 15.48
N PRO A 55 5.20 11.94 15.93
CA PRO A 55 5.43 11.52 17.31
C PRO A 55 5.16 12.58 18.37
N ASN A 56 5.29 13.85 18.00
CA ASN A 56 5.00 15.00 18.87
C ASN A 56 3.49 15.35 18.95
N GLY A 57 2.62 14.54 18.35
CA GLY A 57 1.18 14.76 18.30
C GLY A 57 0.71 15.74 17.20
N SER A 58 1.62 16.37 16.46
CA SER A 58 1.22 17.23 15.34
C SER A 58 0.62 16.42 14.20
N VAL A 59 -0.37 17.00 13.54
CA VAL A 59 -1.03 16.42 12.36
C VAL A 59 -0.87 17.38 11.20
N VAL A 60 -0.39 16.87 10.08
CA VAL A 60 -0.25 17.62 8.82
C VAL A 60 -0.89 16.83 7.69
N GLN A 61 -1.22 17.50 6.62
CA GLN A 61 -1.86 16.87 5.46
C GLN A 61 -1.30 17.42 4.16
N GLY A 62 -1.61 16.76 3.06
CA GLY A 62 -1.11 17.17 1.76
C GLY A 62 -1.47 16.21 0.65
N THR A 63 -0.70 16.26 -0.43
CA THR A 63 -0.82 15.39 -1.58
C THR A 63 0.48 14.60 -1.78
N ILE A 64 0.36 13.30 -1.97
CA ILE A 64 1.48 12.44 -2.37
C ILE A 64 1.33 12.08 -3.85
N TYR A 65 2.45 12.12 -4.55
CA TYR A 65 2.62 11.61 -5.90
C TYR A 65 3.67 10.51 -5.88
N LEU A 66 3.40 9.42 -6.55
CA LEU A 66 4.30 8.28 -6.69
C LEU A 66 4.39 7.89 -8.16
N ARG A 67 5.61 7.63 -8.64
CA ARG A 67 5.86 7.00 -9.93
C ARG A 67 7.06 6.08 -9.82
N ARG A 68 6.81 4.80 -9.92
CA ARG A 68 7.87 3.78 -9.83
C ARG A 68 8.60 3.61 -11.17
N PRO A 69 9.90 3.33 -11.13
CA PRO A 69 10.75 3.23 -9.94
C PRO A 69 11.23 4.59 -9.44
N GLY A 70 11.49 4.66 -8.13
CA GLY A 70 12.34 5.66 -7.50
C GLY A 70 11.74 7.05 -7.28
N ARG A 71 10.57 7.37 -7.82
CA ARG A 71 10.04 8.74 -7.81
C ARG A 71 8.86 8.90 -6.87
N MET A 72 8.95 9.89 -6.00
CA MET A 72 7.91 10.23 -5.03
C MET A 72 8.00 11.71 -4.68
N ARG A 73 6.86 12.35 -4.44
CA ARG A 73 6.78 13.71 -3.96
C ARG A 73 5.68 13.83 -2.92
N PHE A 74 6.00 14.46 -1.80
CA PHE A 74 5.02 14.94 -0.83
C PHE A 74 4.93 16.45 -0.93
N GLU A 75 3.73 16.96 -1.08
CA GLU A 75 3.37 18.37 -1.02
C GLU A 75 2.47 18.59 0.18
N TYR A 76 2.97 19.27 1.18
CA TYR A 76 2.20 19.56 2.39
C TYR A 76 1.34 20.80 2.17
N ASP A 77 0.12 20.79 2.71
CA ASP A 77 -0.78 21.93 2.66
C ASP A 77 -0.30 23.06 3.59
N ALA A 78 -0.68 24.29 3.25
CA ALA A 78 -0.44 25.42 4.13
C ALA A 78 -1.00 25.16 5.55
N PRO A 79 -0.33 25.66 6.60
CA PRO A 79 0.81 26.58 6.59
C PRO A 79 2.17 25.91 6.42
N SER A 80 2.25 24.59 6.28
CA SER A 80 3.51 23.86 6.10
C SER A 80 4.18 24.27 4.78
N GLN A 81 5.48 24.51 4.83
CA GLN A 81 6.30 24.78 3.65
C GLN A 81 7.28 23.63 3.37
N LEU A 82 7.04 22.49 4.01
CA LEU A 82 7.83 21.30 3.84
C LEU A 82 7.55 20.65 2.46
N LYS A 83 8.61 20.25 1.80
CA LYS A 83 8.57 19.44 0.57
C LYS A 83 9.52 18.28 0.71
N ILE A 84 9.10 17.10 0.22
CA ILE A 84 9.93 15.91 0.16
C ILE A 84 9.84 15.36 -1.27
N VAL A 85 10.98 15.17 -1.91
CA VAL A 85 11.06 14.65 -3.28
C VAL A 85 12.08 13.53 -3.35
N ALA A 86 11.67 12.39 -3.92
CA ALA A 86 12.56 11.34 -4.40
C ALA A 86 12.64 11.44 -5.93
N ASP A 87 13.86 11.59 -6.47
CA ASP A 87 14.11 11.80 -7.90
C ASP A 87 14.54 10.53 -8.66
N GLY A 88 14.66 9.42 -7.96
CA GLY A 88 15.12 8.13 -8.46
C GLY A 88 16.44 7.68 -7.84
N TYR A 89 17.23 8.60 -7.30
CA TYR A 89 18.52 8.33 -6.69
C TYR A 89 18.57 8.71 -5.21
N GLN A 90 17.98 9.83 -4.87
CA GLN A 90 18.03 10.43 -3.55
C GLN A 90 16.67 10.96 -3.14
N VAL A 91 16.49 11.12 -1.83
CA VAL A 91 15.37 11.83 -1.23
C VAL A 91 15.90 13.16 -0.73
N THR A 92 15.28 14.23 -1.16
CA THR A 92 15.55 15.59 -0.69
C THR A 92 14.36 16.10 0.11
N MET A 93 14.63 16.66 1.26
CA MET A 93 13.65 17.34 2.10
C MET A 93 14.11 18.79 2.26
N TRP A 94 13.20 19.75 2.13
CA TRP A 94 13.43 21.12 2.51
C TRP A 94 12.16 21.74 3.08
N ASP A 95 12.37 22.56 4.08
CA ASP A 95 11.34 23.37 4.71
C ASP A 95 11.70 24.85 4.57
N ASN A 96 10.91 25.57 3.77
CA ASN A 96 11.16 27.00 3.55
C ASN A 96 10.88 27.87 4.79
N ALA A 97 10.08 27.40 5.75
CA ALA A 97 9.78 28.13 6.97
C ALA A 97 10.96 28.13 7.95
N THR A 98 11.60 26.94 8.12
CA THR A 98 12.74 26.77 9.04
C THR A 98 14.09 26.90 8.33
N ARG A 99 14.10 26.88 6.99
CA ARG A 99 15.29 26.76 6.12
C ARG A 99 16.06 25.45 6.33
N ASP A 100 15.40 24.44 6.86
CA ASP A 100 16.00 23.11 7.01
C ASP A 100 16.11 22.41 5.65
N PHE A 101 17.26 21.79 5.44
CA PHE A 101 17.55 21.02 4.25
C PHE A 101 18.16 19.66 4.65
N GLY A 102 17.69 18.61 4.01
CA GLY A 102 18.24 17.27 4.18
C GLY A 102 18.23 16.50 2.87
N GLN A 103 19.25 15.65 2.69
CA GLN A 103 19.39 14.82 1.49
C GLN A 103 19.98 13.47 1.87
N TRP A 104 19.37 12.40 1.38
CA TRP A 104 19.76 11.02 1.68
C TRP A 104 19.63 10.14 0.44
N PRO A 105 20.48 9.11 0.29
CA PRO A 105 20.25 8.06 -0.69
C PRO A 105 18.86 7.43 -0.49
N ILE A 106 18.16 7.15 -1.58
CA ILE A 106 16.77 6.66 -1.53
C ILE A 106 16.63 5.37 -0.70
N GLY A 107 17.64 4.50 -0.75
CA GLY A 107 17.67 3.22 -0.01
C GLY A 107 17.79 3.36 1.52
N TRP A 108 18.06 4.57 2.02
CA TRP A 108 18.23 4.83 3.45
C TRP A 108 16.94 5.27 4.14
N THR A 109 15.86 5.39 3.40
CA THR A 109 14.59 5.85 3.94
C THR A 109 13.60 4.69 4.10
N ALA A 110 12.81 4.74 5.16
CA ALA A 110 11.75 3.75 5.39
C ALA A 110 10.69 3.74 4.27
N ALA A 111 10.54 4.85 3.53
CA ALA A 111 9.63 4.94 2.39
C ALA A 111 10.11 4.19 1.14
N THR A 112 11.32 3.59 1.17
CA THR A 112 11.89 2.84 0.05
C THR A 112 10.96 1.75 -0.48
N PHE A 113 10.15 1.11 0.39
CA PHE A 113 9.21 0.07 -0.04
C PHE A 113 8.20 0.58 -1.08
N LEU A 114 7.80 1.85 -1.00
CA LEU A 114 6.85 2.46 -1.95
C LEU A 114 7.46 2.65 -3.35
N VAL A 115 8.75 2.97 -3.42
CA VAL A 115 9.40 3.43 -4.66
C VAL A 115 10.25 2.36 -5.35
N ARG A 116 10.46 1.19 -4.76
CA ARG A 116 11.19 0.08 -5.39
C ARG A 116 10.54 -0.30 -6.72
N ASP A 117 11.35 -0.65 -7.71
CA ASP A 117 10.83 -1.18 -8.99
C ASP A 117 10.10 -2.51 -8.77
N GLN A 118 10.74 -3.43 -8.03
CA GLN A 118 10.14 -4.68 -7.58
C GLN A 118 10.17 -4.73 -6.05
N LEU A 119 9.01 -4.92 -5.44
CA LEU A 119 8.90 -5.20 -4.01
C LEU A 119 8.90 -6.70 -3.79
N THR A 120 9.88 -7.19 -3.05
CA THR A 120 9.96 -8.57 -2.58
C THR A 120 10.01 -8.54 -1.05
N LEU A 121 9.07 -9.23 -0.42
CA LEU A 121 8.90 -9.30 1.04
C LEU A 121 9.41 -10.62 1.62
N SER A 122 10.19 -11.37 0.84
CA SER A 122 10.91 -12.60 1.21
C SER A 122 12.41 -12.50 0.95
N GLY A 123 12.92 -11.28 0.70
CA GLY A 123 14.32 -10.99 0.39
C GLY A 123 15.02 -10.21 1.49
N ASP A 124 15.47 -8.99 1.17
CA ASP A 124 16.07 -8.03 2.11
C ASP A 124 15.01 -7.35 3.01
N LEU A 125 13.76 -7.38 2.61
CA LEU A 125 12.59 -7.08 3.45
C LEU A 125 11.85 -8.37 3.77
N GLN A 126 11.31 -8.47 4.98
CA GLN A 126 10.47 -9.60 5.39
C GLN A 126 9.23 -9.13 6.12
N VAL A 127 8.14 -9.89 5.97
CA VAL A 127 6.94 -9.71 6.77
C VAL A 127 7.13 -10.43 8.09
N GLU A 128 7.20 -9.69 9.19
CA GLU A 128 7.26 -10.25 10.55
C GLU A 128 5.88 -10.70 11.03
N LYS A 129 4.84 -9.95 10.63
CA LYS A 129 3.48 -10.19 11.07
C LYS A 129 2.49 -9.76 10.00
N LEU A 130 1.46 -10.57 9.79
CA LEU A 130 0.31 -10.26 8.94
C LEU A 130 -0.96 -10.49 9.77
N GLU A 131 -1.73 -9.45 9.99
CA GLU A 131 -2.93 -9.50 10.83
C GLU A 131 -4.03 -8.58 10.34
N ARG A 132 -5.25 -8.82 10.80
CA ARG A 132 -6.41 -7.95 10.54
C ARG A 132 -6.71 -7.12 11.77
N VAL A 133 -6.62 -5.80 11.61
CA VAL A 133 -6.83 -4.82 12.67
C VAL A 133 -7.83 -3.77 12.17
N ASN A 134 -8.94 -3.60 12.90
CA ASN A 134 -9.97 -2.60 12.58
C ASN A 134 -10.46 -2.65 11.11
N GLY A 135 -10.61 -3.84 10.54
CA GLY A 135 -11.08 -4.04 9.17
C GLY A 135 -10.04 -3.79 8.07
N LEU A 136 -8.78 -3.60 8.44
CA LEU A 136 -7.66 -3.48 7.51
C LEU A 136 -6.70 -4.66 7.69
N LEU A 137 -6.06 -5.07 6.62
CA LEU A 137 -4.93 -5.98 6.65
C LEU A 137 -3.67 -5.18 6.97
N GLU A 138 -3.00 -5.52 8.07
CA GLU A 138 -1.74 -4.91 8.46
C GLU A 138 -0.58 -5.89 8.24
N ALA A 139 0.41 -5.47 7.45
CA ALA A 139 1.66 -6.18 7.24
C ALA A 139 2.80 -5.41 7.92
N THR A 140 3.38 -6.00 8.97
CA THR A 140 4.58 -5.44 9.61
C THR A 140 5.81 -5.96 8.88
N VAL A 141 6.59 -5.03 8.33
CA VAL A 141 7.75 -5.30 7.47
C VAL A 141 9.01 -4.68 8.10
N SER A 142 10.10 -5.45 8.13
CA SER A 142 11.42 -4.99 8.56
C SER A 142 12.51 -5.39 7.57
N GLN A 143 13.71 -4.83 7.76
CA GLN A 143 14.91 -5.23 7.02
C GLN A 143 15.55 -6.45 7.68
N VAL A 144 15.78 -7.51 6.91
CA VAL A 144 16.37 -8.77 7.41
C VAL A 144 17.74 -8.56 8.06
N ARG A 145 18.57 -7.71 7.45
CA ARG A 145 19.94 -7.47 7.94
C ARG A 145 20.03 -6.43 9.04
N LYS A 146 18.98 -5.64 9.23
CA LYS A 146 18.98 -4.49 10.13
C LYS A 146 17.60 -4.29 10.81
N PRO A 147 17.06 -5.34 11.45
CA PRO A 147 15.71 -5.27 12.03
C PRO A 147 15.61 -4.23 13.16
N GLN A 148 16.75 -3.89 13.79
CA GLN A 148 16.84 -2.87 14.82
C GLN A 148 16.74 -1.43 14.30
N GLU A 149 16.89 -1.18 12.99
CA GLU A 149 16.79 0.18 12.43
C GLU A 149 15.34 0.69 12.34
N GLY A 150 14.39 -0.19 12.59
CA GLY A 150 12.96 0.14 12.60
C GLY A 150 12.14 -0.76 11.69
N LYS A 151 10.85 -0.45 11.60
CA LYS A 151 9.89 -1.24 10.81
C LYS A 151 8.79 -0.38 10.23
N VAL A 152 8.09 -0.93 9.25
CA VAL A 152 6.94 -0.30 8.61
C VAL A 152 5.73 -1.20 8.79
N ILE A 153 4.61 -0.65 9.24
CA ILE A 153 3.31 -1.32 9.23
C ILE A 153 2.55 -0.80 8.01
N ILE A 154 2.34 -1.64 7.03
CA ILE A 154 1.58 -1.31 5.81
C ILE A 154 0.13 -1.67 6.05
N ARG A 155 -0.80 -0.76 5.79
CA ARG A 155 -2.24 -0.97 5.94
C ARG A 155 -2.94 -1.01 4.60
N LEU A 156 -3.72 -2.06 4.39
CA LEU A 156 -4.44 -2.34 3.15
C LEU A 156 -5.92 -2.62 3.44
N ALA A 157 -6.81 -2.09 2.63
CA ALA A 157 -8.15 -2.67 2.49
C ALA A 157 -8.04 -3.95 1.68
N GLU A 158 -8.99 -4.90 1.86
CA GLU A 158 -8.89 -6.21 1.22
C GLU A 158 -9.81 -6.34 -0.01
N ASN A 159 -10.93 -5.67 -0.03
CA ASN A 159 -11.93 -5.80 -1.09
C ASN A 159 -12.33 -4.45 -1.68
N PRO A 160 -11.67 -3.95 -2.74
CA PRO A 160 -10.46 -4.49 -3.38
C PRO A 160 -9.20 -4.27 -2.53
N LEU A 161 -8.11 -5.02 -2.84
CA LEU A 161 -6.83 -4.79 -2.19
C LEU A 161 -6.31 -3.40 -2.57
N LEU A 162 -6.19 -2.52 -1.56
CA LEU A 162 -5.87 -1.11 -1.77
C LEU A 162 -5.06 -0.55 -0.59
N LEU A 163 -3.96 0.12 -0.88
CA LEU A 163 -3.15 0.80 0.14
C LEU A 163 -3.96 1.91 0.82
N ARG A 164 -4.05 1.83 2.15
CA ARG A 164 -4.73 2.83 3.00
C ARG A 164 -3.77 3.69 3.80
N GLY A 165 -2.51 3.28 3.88
CA GLY A 165 -1.50 4.03 4.59
C GLY A 165 -0.41 3.14 5.15
N TRP A 166 0.43 3.73 5.97
CA TRP A 166 1.50 3.03 6.67
C TRP A 166 1.89 3.74 7.95
N THR A 167 2.57 3.03 8.84
CA THR A 167 3.25 3.62 10.01
C THR A 167 4.72 3.24 9.94
N ILE A 168 5.59 4.23 10.00
CA ILE A 168 7.02 4.05 10.20
C ILE A 168 7.28 4.06 11.70
N ILE A 169 8.00 3.06 12.20
CA ILE A 169 8.46 2.98 13.58
C ILE A 169 9.98 2.97 13.51
N ASP A 170 10.62 4.00 14.03
CA ASP A 170 12.09 4.09 14.06
C ASP A 170 12.69 3.22 15.18
N ASN A 171 14.02 3.22 15.29
CA ASN A 171 14.76 2.46 16.29
C ASN A 171 14.59 2.97 17.73
N ARG A 172 13.98 4.14 17.93
CA ARG A 172 13.63 4.72 19.24
C ARG A 172 12.17 4.47 19.61
N GLY A 173 11.39 3.85 18.70
CA GLY A 173 9.96 3.63 18.88
C GLY A 173 9.08 4.81 18.48
N ASN A 174 9.64 5.89 17.93
CA ASN A 174 8.85 6.99 17.40
C ASN A 174 8.01 6.52 16.21
N ARG A 175 6.77 7.00 16.15
CA ARG A 175 5.79 6.56 15.14
C ARG A 175 5.37 7.73 14.27
N VAL A 176 5.57 7.59 12.97
CA VAL A 176 5.01 8.49 11.95
C VAL A 176 3.96 7.68 11.19
N THR A 177 2.72 8.12 11.27
CA THR A 177 1.60 7.44 10.61
C THR A 177 1.09 8.28 9.45
N VAL A 178 0.99 7.68 8.27
CA VAL A 178 0.40 8.27 7.07
C VAL A 178 -0.86 7.49 6.71
N SER A 179 -1.99 8.19 6.59
CA SER A 179 -3.25 7.64 6.07
C SER A 179 -3.56 8.25 4.71
N LEU A 180 -4.08 7.45 3.78
CA LEU A 180 -4.36 7.86 2.41
C LEU A 180 -5.86 7.89 2.13
N SER A 181 -6.28 8.91 1.37
CA SER A 181 -7.62 9.04 0.76
C SER A 181 -7.52 9.47 -0.70
N ASP A 182 -8.63 9.43 -1.42
CA ASP A 182 -8.78 9.91 -2.80
C ASP A 182 -7.69 9.40 -3.75
N MET A 183 -7.33 8.12 -3.60
CA MET A 183 -6.26 7.50 -4.38
C MET A 183 -6.68 7.32 -5.84
N GLN A 184 -5.85 7.80 -6.73
CA GLN A 184 -5.90 7.62 -8.18
C GLN A 184 -4.63 6.90 -8.62
N THR A 185 -4.75 5.91 -9.50
CA THR A 185 -3.63 5.10 -10.00
C THR A 185 -3.60 5.11 -11.53
N GLY A 186 -2.51 4.62 -12.14
CA GLY A 186 -2.37 4.57 -13.60
C GLY A 186 -2.20 5.93 -14.27
N LEU A 187 -1.74 6.93 -13.53
CA LEU A 187 -1.63 8.32 -13.98
C LEU A 187 -0.35 8.54 -14.81
N GLN A 188 -0.44 9.43 -15.82
CA GLN A 188 0.70 9.99 -16.52
C GLN A 188 1.24 11.18 -15.71
N LEU A 189 2.29 10.95 -14.90
CA LEU A 189 2.92 11.98 -14.08
C LEU A 189 4.19 12.50 -14.78
N ALA A 190 4.27 13.82 -14.98
CA ALA A 190 5.41 14.44 -15.66
C ALA A 190 6.72 14.29 -14.86
N ASP A 191 7.86 14.19 -15.56
CA ASP A 191 9.18 14.12 -14.91
C ASP A 191 9.51 15.37 -14.10
N SER A 192 9.03 16.54 -14.51
CA SER A 192 9.22 17.80 -13.81
C SER A 192 8.66 17.77 -12.38
N LEU A 193 7.63 16.97 -12.11
CA LEU A 193 7.03 16.82 -10.79
C LEU A 193 8.03 16.26 -9.76
N PHE A 194 9.02 15.47 -10.19
CA PHE A 194 9.99 14.80 -9.36
C PHE A 194 11.40 15.41 -9.44
N LYS A 195 11.51 16.61 -10.00
CA LYS A 195 12.77 17.37 -9.96
C LYS A 195 12.93 18.03 -8.61
N ASN A 196 14.14 17.94 -8.06
CA ASN A 196 14.54 18.75 -6.93
C ASN A 196 14.58 20.20 -7.36
N GLU A 197 13.60 20.98 -6.93
CA GLU A 197 13.67 22.42 -6.95
C GLU A 197 14.58 22.81 -5.79
N SER A 198 15.90 22.74 -5.98
CA SER A 198 16.83 23.37 -5.05
C SER A 198 16.45 24.82 -4.96
N GLY A 199 16.00 25.26 -3.77
CA GLY A 199 15.58 26.63 -3.54
C GLY A 199 16.68 27.61 -3.99
N ARG A 200 16.36 28.41 -4.99
CA ARG A 200 17.01 29.66 -5.27
C ARG A 200 16.27 30.77 -4.54
#